data_10b167a6603a8db30041e679a6f84a57
#
_entry.id   10b167a6603a8db30041e679a6f84a57
#
_cell.length_a   1.000
_cell.length_b   1.000
_cell.length_c   1.000
_cell.angle_alpha   90.00
_cell.angle_beta   90.00
_cell.angle_gamma   90.00
#
_symmetry.space_group_name_H-M   'P 1'
#
loop_
_entity.id
_entity.type
_entity.pdbx_description
1 polymer ?
#
loop_
_entity_poly.entity_id
_entity_poly.type
_entity_poly.pdbx_seq_one_letter_code
_entity_poly.pdbx_strand_id
1 'polypeptide(L)'
;MTTSDPIADMLTRIRNGLAAKHPKVDVPASRLKTDIAKILKDEGYIANYKLTEDGIRKSIRIYLKYTPGNVPVISRIERVSRPGCRVYVGSKAVPRVLGGLGVNILTTPRGVMTGSTARKEGVGGEVLCHVW
;
A
#
# COMPACT_ATOMS: atom_id res chain seq x y z
N MET A 1 8.38 3.27 -21.13
CA MET A 1 7.08 2.59 -21.09
C MET A 1 6.21 3.19 -20.00
N THR A 2 5.01 3.60 -20.34
CA THR A 2 4.10 4.22 -19.38
C THR A 2 3.36 3.12 -18.62
N THR A 3 3.40 3.17 -17.31
CA THR A 3 2.67 2.22 -16.47
C THR A 3 1.20 2.62 -16.42
N SER A 4 0.29 1.73 -16.84
CA SER A 4 -1.15 1.98 -16.81
C SER A 4 -1.73 1.94 -15.40
N ASP A 5 -1.03 1.33 -14.46
CA ASP A 5 -1.43 1.25 -13.05
C ASP A 5 -0.24 1.50 -12.14
N PRO A 6 0.01 2.78 -11.78
CA PRO A 6 1.14 3.13 -10.93
C PRO A 6 1.11 2.49 -9.53
N ILE A 7 -0.08 2.23 -9.01
CA ILE A 7 -0.21 1.56 -7.71
C ILE A 7 0.23 0.10 -7.82
N ALA A 8 -0.23 -0.60 -8.86
CA ALA A 8 0.20 -1.98 -9.10
C ALA A 8 1.72 -2.06 -9.28
N ASP A 9 2.32 -1.09 -9.96
CA ASP A 9 3.77 -1.02 -10.12
C ASP A 9 4.47 -0.89 -8.76
N MET A 10 3.96 0.00 -7.89
CA MET A 10 4.49 0.17 -6.53
C MET A 10 4.44 -1.15 -5.74
N LEU A 11 3.29 -1.82 -5.76
CA LEU A 11 3.11 -3.09 -5.03
C LEU A 11 4.02 -4.18 -5.58
N THR A 12 4.21 -4.22 -6.91
CA THR A 12 5.11 -5.17 -7.56
C THR A 12 6.56 -4.92 -7.15
N ARG A 13 7.00 -3.67 -7.07
CA ARG A 13 8.35 -3.34 -6.63
C ARG A 13 8.59 -3.77 -5.19
N ILE A 14 7.60 -3.55 -4.32
CA ILE A 14 7.67 -4.02 -2.93
C ILE A 14 7.77 -5.54 -2.89
N ARG A 15 6.90 -6.22 -3.62
CA ARG A 15 6.86 -7.69 -3.68
C ARG A 15 8.18 -8.28 -4.16
N ASN A 16 8.72 -7.73 -5.26
CA ASN A 16 9.98 -8.19 -5.83
C ASN A 16 11.17 -7.91 -4.89
N GLY A 17 11.17 -6.74 -4.24
CA GLY A 17 12.19 -6.39 -3.27
C GLY A 17 12.19 -7.34 -2.07
N LEU A 18 11.01 -7.71 -1.57
CA LEU A 18 10.90 -8.66 -0.47
C LEU A 18 11.37 -10.06 -0.88
N ALA A 19 11.02 -10.51 -2.09
CA ALA A 19 11.45 -11.81 -2.60
C ALA A 19 12.98 -11.89 -2.74
N ALA A 20 13.61 -10.78 -3.13
CA ALA A 20 15.06 -10.69 -3.29
C ALA A 20 15.78 -10.31 -1.99
N LYS A 21 15.05 -10.12 -0.90
CA LYS A 21 15.61 -9.71 0.41
C LYS A 21 16.33 -8.37 0.35
N HIS A 22 15.86 -7.44 -0.48
CA HIS A 22 16.43 -6.10 -0.54
C HIS A 22 16.08 -5.31 0.73
N PRO A 23 16.98 -4.44 1.23
CA PRO A 23 16.67 -3.60 2.39
C PRO A 23 15.70 -2.47 2.07
N LYS A 24 15.65 -2.04 0.81
CA LYS A 24 14.83 -0.91 0.37
C LYS A 24 14.50 -1.04 -1.11
N VAL A 25 13.42 -0.35 -1.51
CA VAL A 25 13.04 -0.18 -2.92
C VAL A 25 12.66 1.27 -3.17
N ASP A 26 12.86 1.74 -4.40
CA ASP A 26 12.46 3.08 -4.81
C ASP A 26 11.30 2.98 -5.78
N VAL A 27 10.29 3.84 -5.59
CA VAL A 27 9.16 3.95 -6.50
C VAL A 27 8.97 5.42 -6.89
N PRO A 28 8.48 5.71 -8.11
CA PRO A 28 8.16 7.08 -8.48
C PRO A 28 7.16 7.69 -7.50
N ALA A 29 7.39 8.94 -7.08
CA ALA A 29 6.57 9.57 -6.06
C ALA A 29 5.25 10.06 -6.63
N SER A 30 4.20 9.93 -5.82
CA SER A 30 2.92 10.63 -6.00
C SER A 30 2.30 10.77 -4.62
N ARG A 31 1.33 11.66 -4.50
CA ARG A 31 0.63 11.85 -3.23
C ARG A 31 -0.06 10.57 -2.77
N LEU A 32 -0.75 9.89 -3.69
CA LEU A 32 -1.46 8.65 -3.38
C LEU A 32 -0.50 7.56 -2.91
N LYS A 33 0.63 7.37 -3.59
CA LYS A 33 1.63 6.37 -3.19
C LYS A 33 2.28 6.71 -1.85
N THR A 34 2.51 8.01 -1.59
CA THR A 34 3.03 8.46 -0.30
C THR A 34 2.05 8.14 0.83
N ASP A 35 0.76 8.36 0.60
CA ASP A 35 -0.27 8.04 1.58
C ASP A 35 -0.34 6.53 1.85
N ILE A 36 -0.20 5.70 0.81
CA ILE A 36 -0.14 4.24 0.96
C ILE A 36 1.08 3.84 1.80
N ALA A 37 2.24 4.41 1.50
CA ALA A 37 3.47 4.12 2.25
C ALA A 37 3.32 4.49 3.73
N LYS A 38 2.69 5.62 4.02
CA LYS A 38 2.43 6.05 5.40
C LYS A 38 1.58 5.02 6.14
N ILE A 39 0.52 4.52 5.51
CA ILE A 39 -0.34 3.50 6.12
C ILE A 39 0.44 2.21 6.36
N LEU A 40 1.24 1.76 5.39
CA LEU A 40 2.06 0.56 5.53
C LEU A 40 3.03 0.69 6.71
N LYS A 41 3.60 1.88 6.91
CA LYS A 41 4.48 2.15 8.04
C LYS A 41 3.68 2.15 9.36
N ASP A 42 2.57 2.88 9.41
CA ASP A 42 1.75 2.99 10.63
C ASP A 42 1.21 1.64 11.08
N GLU A 43 0.90 0.74 10.14
CA GLU A 43 0.42 -0.61 10.42
C GLU A 43 1.55 -1.61 10.66
N GLY A 44 2.80 -1.17 10.59
CA GLY A 44 3.96 -2.00 10.89
C GLY A 44 4.42 -2.95 9.80
N TYR A 45 3.97 -2.75 8.56
CA TYR A 45 4.34 -3.61 7.43
C TYR A 45 5.67 -3.23 6.80
N ILE A 46 6.07 -1.96 6.88
CA ILE A 46 7.39 -1.51 6.42
C ILE A 46 8.09 -0.79 7.58
N ALA A 47 9.41 -0.73 7.51
CA ALA A 47 10.19 -0.09 8.57
C ALA A 47 10.07 1.43 8.53
N ASN A 48 10.14 2.02 7.34
CA ASN A 48 10.07 3.46 7.13
C ASN A 48 9.91 3.77 5.65
N TYR A 49 9.67 5.03 5.34
CA TYR A 49 9.73 5.54 3.97
C TYR A 49 10.31 6.95 3.98
N LYS A 50 10.85 7.37 2.86
CA LYS A 50 11.49 8.65 2.72
C LYS A 50 11.26 9.20 1.32
N LEU A 51 10.94 10.49 1.22
CA LEU A 51 10.87 11.16 -0.08
C LEU A 51 12.27 11.56 -0.48
N THR A 52 12.66 11.20 -1.72
CA THR A 52 13.98 11.55 -2.26
C THR A 52 13.78 12.33 -3.57
N GLU A 53 14.73 13.22 -3.85
CA GLU A 53 14.73 13.97 -5.10
C GLU A 53 16.07 13.76 -5.80
N ASP A 54 16.00 13.53 -7.12
CA ASP A 54 17.16 13.45 -7.99
C ASP A 54 16.87 14.30 -9.23
N GLY A 55 17.34 15.55 -9.21
CA GLY A 55 16.99 16.52 -10.22
C GLY A 55 15.51 16.86 -10.19
N ILE A 56 14.81 16.60 -11.30
CA ILE A 56 13.35 16.80 -11.40
C ILE A 56 12.55 15.58 -10.97
N ARG A 57 13.22 14.46 -10.71
CA ARG A 57 12.55 13.21 -10.33
C ARG A 57 12.39 13.12 -8.83
N LYS A 58 11.17 12.81 -8.41
CA LYS A 58 10.86 12.54 -7.01
C LYS A 58 10.52 11.07 -6.85
N SER A 59 11.10 10.45 -5.84
CA SER A 59 10.89 9.03 -5.55
C SER A 59 10.54 8.84 -4.09
N ILE A 60 9.86 7.75 -3.79
CA ILE A 60 9.65 7.29 -2.42
C ILE A 60 10.58 6.12 -2.21
N ARG A 61 11.46 6.24 -1.23
CA ARG A 61 12.33 5.14 -0.82
C ARG A 61 11.64 4.42 0.32
N ILE A 62 11.31 3.16 0.09
CA ILE A 62 10.59 2.32 1.05
C ILE A 62 11.57 1.36 1.69
N TYR A 63 11.74 1.46 3.01
CA TYR A 63 12.60 0.56 3.78
C TYR A 63 11.78 -0.65 4.18
N LEU A 64 12.13 -1.80 3.62
CA LEU A 64 11.40 -3.05 3.83
C LEU A 64 11.69 -3.60 5.23
N LYS A 65 10.76 -4.40 5.73
CA LYS A 65 10.83 -4.91 7.10
C LYS A 65 10.84 -6.43 7.10
N TYR A 66 11.78 -6.97 7.88
CA TYR A 66 11.95 -8.42 8.04
C TYR A 66 11.94 -8.77 9.52
N THR A 67 11.53 -10.00 9.83
CA THR A 67 11.63 -10.54 11.18
C THR A 67 13.10 -10.88 11.50
N PRO A 68 13.45 -11.15 12.79
CA PRO A 68 14.81 -11.57 13.13
C PRO A 68 15.30 -12.79 12.34
N GLY A 69 14.38 -13.66 11.88
CA GLY A 69 14.72 -14.80 11.02
C GLY A 69 14.84 -14.45 9.54
N ASN A 70 14.90 -13.17 9.21
CA ASN A 70 15.00 -12.66 7.83
C ASN A 70 13.82 -13.05 6.95
N VAL A 71 12.63 -13.17 7.55
CA VAL A 71 11.38 -13.44 6.85
C VAL A 71 10.63 -12.12 6.65
N PRO A 72 10.13 -11.82 5.44
CA PRO A 72 9.37 -10.60 5.22
C PRO A 72 8.16 -10.48 6.15
N VAL A 73 7.94 -9.31 6.72
CA VAL A 73 6.76 -9.04 7.56
C VAL A 73 5.50 -9.07 6.72
N ILE A 74 5.57 -8.57 5.48
CA ILE A 74 4.46 -8.68 4.53
C ILE A 74 4.46 -10.10 3.97
N SER A 75 3.39 -10.86 4.22
CA SER A 75 3.20 -12.17 3.60
C SER A 75 2.65 -12.02 2.19
N ARG A 76 1.69 -11.12 2.01
CA ARG A 76 1.10 -10.82 0.71
C ARG A 76 0.70 -9.35 0.61
N ILE A 77 0.81 -8.79 -0.59
CA ILE A 77 0.34 -7.46 -0.92
C ILE A 77 -0.28 -7.55 -2.32
N GLU A 78 -1.58 -7.27 -2.41
CA GLU A 78 -2.36 -7.49 -3.63
C GLU A 78 -3.14 -6.26 -4.04
N ARG A 79 -3.12 -5.96 -5.34
CA ARG A 79 -3.96 -4.93 -5.94
C ARG A 79 -5.40 -5.43 -6.02
N VAL A 80 -6.36 -4.62 -5.59
CA VAL A 80 -7.79 -4.95 -5.66
C VAL A 80 -8.45 -4.19 -6.79
N SER A 81 -8.59 -2.87 -6.68
CA SER A 81 -9.16 -2.05 -7.73
C SER A 81 -8.13 -1.83 -8.83
N ARG A 82 -8.55 -1.94 -10.08
CA ARG A 82 -7.69 -1.80 -11.26
C ARG A 82 -8.32 -0.82 -12.24
N PRO A 83 -7.52 -0.17 -13.12
CA PRO A 83 -8.07 0.79 -14.07
C PRO A 83 -9.23 0.24 -14.92
N GLY A 84 -9.18 -1.04 -15.31
CA GLY A 84 -10.24 -1.69 -16.08
C GLY A 84 -11.33 -2.33 -15.24
N CYS A 85 -11.19 -2.35 -13.91
CA CYS A 85 -12.16 -3.00 -13.02
C CYS A 85 -12.08 -2.36 -11.64
N ARG A 86 -12.70 -1.19 -11.49
CA ARG A 86 -12.70 -0.45 -10.21
C ARG A 86 -13.59 -1.15 -9.20
N VAL A 87 -13.14 -1.20 -7.95
CA VAL A 87 -13.86 -1.83 -6.84
C VAL A 87 -14.17 -0.78 -5.77
N TYR A 88 -15.46 -0.46 -5.63
CA TYR A 88 -15.95 0.49 -4.64
C TYR A 88 -16.80 -0.22 -3.61
N VAL A 89 -16.72 0.19 -2.36
CA VAL A 89 -17.51 -0.37 -1.27
C VAL A 89 -18.07 0.74 -0.38
N GLY A 90 -19.27 0.52 0.16
CA GLY A 90 -19.81 1.38 1.20
C GLY A 90 -19.17 1.06 2.55
N SER A 91 -19.35 1.94 3.53
CA SER A 91 -18.75 1.81 4.85
C SER A 91 -19.09 0.48 5.56
N LYS A 92 -20.31 -0.01 5.34
CA LYS A 92 -20.77 -1.27 5.96
C LYS A 92 -20.32 -2.51 5.21
N ALA A 93 -19.85 -2.35 3.96
CA ALA A 93 -19.48 -3.45 3.10
C ALA A 93 -17.95 -3.59 2.95
N VAL A 94 -17.16 -2.86 3.73
CA VAL A 94 -15.71 -2.95 3.69
C VAL A 94 -15.29 -4.35 4.12
N PRO A 95 -14.60 -5.12 3.25
CA PRO A 95 -14.22 -6.49 3.58
C PRO A 95 -13.13 -6.51 4.65
N ARG A 96 -13.06 -7.59 5.38
CA ARG A 96 -11.98 -7.84 6.33
C ARG A 96 -10.96 -8.77 5.70
N VAL A 97 -9.68 -8.43 5.85
CA VAL A 97 -8.59 -9.25 5.35
C VAL A 97 -8.18 -10.20 6.47
N LEU A 98 -8.20 -11.51 6.22
CA LEU A 98 -7.87 -12.56 7.20
C LEU A 98 -8.60 -12.36 8.54
N GLY A 99 -9.92 -12.12 8.49
CA GLY A 99 -10.72 -11.94 9.70
C GLY A 99 -10.33 -10.72 10.54
N GLY A 100 -9.67 -9.73 9.93
CA GLY A 100 -9.23 -8.53 10.63
C GLY A 100 -7.74 -8.50 10.96
N LEU A 101 -7.00 -9.58 10.64
CA LEU A 101 -5.54 -9.62 10.86
C LEU A 101 -4.76 -8.88 9.78
N GLY A 102 -5.33 -8.77 8.57
CA GLY A 102 -4.73 -8.00 7.49
C GLY A 102 -5.38 -6.62 7.38
N VAL A 103 -4.95 -5.86 6.37
CA VAL A 103 -5.37 -4.47 6.18
C VAL A 103 -5.82 -4.25 4.74
N ASN A 104 -6.98 -3.59 4.59
CA ASN A 104 -7.38 -2.96 3.32
C ASN A 104 -6.91 -1.53 3.34
N ILE A 105 -6.47 -1.02 2.19
CA ILE A 105 -6.18 0.39 2.02
C ILE A 105 -7.19 0.94 1.00
N LEU A 106 -7.95 1.96 1.42
CA LEU A 106 -8.98 2.58 0.60
C LEU A 106 -8.67 4.04 0.35
N THR A 107 -9.09 4.54 -0.82
CA THR A 107 -9.20 5.98 -1.02
C THR A 107 -10.66 6.37 -0.85
N THR A 108 -10.91 7.35 0.01
CA THR A 108 -12.26 7.82 0.40
C THR A 108 -12.35 9.32 0.19
N PRO A 109 -13.56 9.92 0.24
CA PRO A 109 -13.69 11.37 0.19
C PRO A 109 -12.92 12.10 1.31
N ARG A 110 -12.58 11.40 2.39
CA ARG A 110 -11.80 11.97 3.50
C ARG A 110 -10.32 11.63 3.43
N GLY A 111 -9.87 11.01 2.35
CA GLY A 111 -8.47 10.68 2.13
C GLY A 111 -8.22 9.17 2.09
N VAL A 112 -6.94 8.82 2.00
CA VAL A 112 -6.50 7.42 1.99
C VAL A 112 -6.46 6.93 3.43
N MET A 113 -7.08 5.78 3.68
CA MET A 113 -7.18 5.22 5.03
C MET A 113 -7.33 3.70 5.00
N THR A 114 -7.18 3.07 6.16
CA THR A 114 -7.44 1.63 6.29
C THR A 114 -8.94 1.37 6.28
N GLY A 115 -9.33 0.14 5.95
CA GLY A 115 -10.73 -0.28 6.00
C GLY A 115 -11.33 -0.16 7.40
N SER A 116 -10.52 -0.42 8.44
CA SER A 116 -10.94 -0.28 9.83
C SER A 116 -11.30 1.18 10.14
N THR A 117 -10.46 2.11 9.75
CA THR A 117 -10.71 3.55 9.94
C THR A 117 -11.92 4.01 9.14
N ALA A 118 -12.05 3.57 7.88
CA ALA A 118 -13.19 3.93 7.03
C ALA A 118 -14.49 3.46 7.65
N ARG A 119 -14.51 2.25 8.20
CA ARG A 119 -15.69 1.71 8.88
C ARG A 119 -16.04 2.53 10.11
N LYS A 120 -15.05 2.91 10.92
CA LYS A 120 -15.26 3.73 12.13
C LYS A 120 -15.79 5.12 11.77
N GLU A 121 -15.31 5.72 10.70
CA GLU A 121 -15.74 7.03 10.26
C GLU A 121 -17.03 7.01 9.43
N GLY A 122 -17.52 5.80 9.12
CA GLY A 122 -18.76 5.66 8.35
C GLY A 122 -18.64 6.08 6.89
N VAL A 123 -17.44 5.95 6.31
CA VAL A 123 -17.20 6.31 4.90
C VAL A 123 -16.81 5.07 4.10
N GLY A 124 -17.24 5.04 2.84
CA GLY A 124 -16.80 4.04 1.88
C GLY A 124 -15.87 4.66 0.86
N GLY A 125 -15.37 3.86 -0.05
CA GLY A 125 -14.48 4.33 -1.09
C GLY A 125 -13.99 3.22 -1.99
N GLU A 126 -12.94 3.51 -2.74
CA GLU A 126 -12.30 2.57 -3.63
C GLU A 126 -11.26 1.74 -2.87
N VAL A 127 -11.38 0.42 -2.94
CA VAL A 127 -10.42 -0.49 -2.30
C VAL A 127 -9.19 -0.62 -3.20
N LEU A 128 -8.08 -0.04 -2.77
CA LEU A 128 -6.85 -0.01 -3.56
C LEU A 128 -6.10 -1.33 -3.49
N CYS A 129 -5.88 -1.85 -2.29
CA CYS A 129 -5.09 -3.07 -2.11
C CYS A 129 -5.39 -3.74 -0.78
N HIS A 130 -4.96 -5.00 -0.68
CA HIS A 130 -4.97 -5.80 0.54
C HIS A 130 -3.54 -6.13 0.93
N VAL A 131 -3.24 -6.12 2.24
CA VAL A 131 -1.92 -6.44 2.78
C VAL A 131 -2.09 -7.34 4.00
N TRP A 132 -1.29 -8.40 4.06
CA TRP A 132 -1.20 -9.23 5.26
C TRP A 132 0.14 -9.96 5.39
#